data_2d691aaa42cf0c99190b4e4395739e53
#
_entry.id   2d691aaa42cf0c99190b4e4395739e53
#
_cell.length_a   1.000
_cell.length_b   1.000
_cell.length_c   1.000
_cell.angle_alpha   90.00
_cell.angle_beta   90.00
_cell.angle_gamma   90.00
#
_symmetry.space_group_name_H-M   'P 1'
#
loop_
_entity.id
_entity.type
_entity.pdbx_description
1 polymer ?
#
loop_
_entity_poly.entity_id
_entity_poly.type
_entity_poly.pdbx_seq_one_letter_code
_entity_poly.pdbx_strand_id
1 'polypeptide(L)'
;MEIPPNKSGPSLAALHKAIAALATDVIAVQEIDFNLPRSSGVNQIAEVASAMGARDWAFAPSVIGTPDEKWRKLNDGDARLIANDTNQILAGSYGIGIASKIKVLKWHRLELGNSPIGMPLVVPTESETSSRPKIRAIYVHDEPRLALAATLENGFTIFNTHLSFVPGVNLSQLKKLKKWALEIGEETNTKALLLGDLNLPKKLPVALSKWSSLVTQNTYPSWGAKVQFDYILSDRLRPDEYKISPISPTGISDHLPIGVEILR
;
A
#
# COMPACT_ATOMS: atom_id res chain seq x y z
N MET A 1 5.96 -1.68 6.27
CA MET A 1 7.11 -1.96 5.38
C MET A 1 8.08 -2.85 6.12
N GLU A 2 7.95 -4.15 5.89
CA GLU A 2 8.90 -5.12 6.42
C GLU A 2 10.13 -5.18 5.52
N ILE A 3 11.29 -5.20 6.13
CA ILE A 3 12.57 -5.22 5.44
C ILE A 3 13.07 -6.64 5.49
N PRO A 4 13.83 -7.10 4.46
CA PRO A 4 14.57 -8.35 4.57
C PRO A 4 15.31 -8.37 5.89
N PRO A 5 15.45 -9.51 6.57
CA PRO A 5 15.73 -9.65 8.01
C PRO A 5 17.07 -9.07 8.47
N ASN A 6 17.29 -7.80 8.28
CA ASN A 6 18.33 -7.02 8.93
C ASN A 6 17.72 -6.14 10.02
N LYS A 7 18.18 -6.33 11.21
CA LYS A 7 17.65 -5.91 12.52
C LYS A 7 17.36 -4.42 12.76
N SER A 8 17.50 -3.57 11.76
CA SER A 8 17.14 -2.15 11.85
C SER A 8 16.38 -1.75 10.61
N GLY A 9 15.19 -1.18 10.80
CA GLY A 9 14.41 -0.58 9.72
C GLY A 9 15.24 0.37 8.84
N PRO A 10 14.81 0.72 7.61
CA PRO A 10 15.58 1.63 6.78
C PRO A 10 15.77 2.94 7.52
N SER A 11 16.98 3.45 7.44
CA SER A 11 17.23 4.82 7.92
C SER A 11 16.36 5.80 7.09
N LEU A 12 15.99 6.93 7.68
CA LEU A 12 15.24 7.97 6.99
C LEU A 12 15.95 8.40 5.68
N ALA A 13 17.27 8.45 5.68
CA ALA A 13 18.07 8.73 4.49
C ALA A 13 17.90 7.66 3.38
N ALA A 14 17.80 6.38 3.76
CA ALA A 14 17.56 5.31 2.79
C ALA A 14 16.14 5.40 2.21
N LEU A 15 15.14 5.74 3.03
CA LEU A 15 13.77 5.99 2.59
C LEU A 15 13.76 7.15 1.57
N HIS A 16 14.32 8.30 1.92
CA HIS A 16 14.35 9.47 1.04
C HIS A 16 15.05 9.16 -0.29
N LYS A 17 16.21 8.49 -0.26
CA LYS A 17 16.92 8.07 -1.47
C LYS A 17 16.08 7.14 -2.35
N ALA A 18 15.42 6.16 -1.75
CA ALA A 18 14.57 5.22 -2.46
C ALA A 18 13.36 5.91 -3.12
N ILE A 19 12.66 6.76 -2.38
CA ILE A 19 11.49 7.48 -2.88
C ILE A 19 11.89 8.47 -4.00
N ALA A 20 12.96 9.24 -3.82
CA ALA A 20 13.44 10.16 -4.85
C ALA A 20 13.81 9.44 -6.16
N ALA A 21 14.37 8.22 -6.05
CA ALA A 21 14.74 7.41 -7.21
C ALA A 21 13.54 6.88 -8.02
N LEU A 22 12.34 6.81 -7.43
CA LEU A 22 11.12 6.41 -8.14
C LEU A 22 10.67 7.46 -9.17
N ALA A 23 11.03 8.72 -8.98
CA ALA A 23 10.79 9.85 -9.91
C ALA A 23 9.33 9.93 -10.42
N THR A 24 8.36 9.69 -9.54
CA THR A 24 6.93 9.63 -9.88
C THR A 24 6.17 10.86 -9.41
N ASP A 25 4.97 11.10 -9.97
CA ASP A 25 4.06 12.18 -9.55
C ASP A 25 3.11 11.75 -8.43
N VAL A 26 2.78 10.46 -8.34
CA VAL A 26 1.91 9.91 -7.30
C VAL A 26 2.50 8.61 -6.78
N ILE A 27 2.53 8.45 -5.46
CA ILE A 27 2.94 7.23 -4.77
C ILE A 27 1.79 6.74 -3.87
N ALA A 28 1.48 5.45 -3.99
CA ALA A 28 0.64 4.72 -3.05
C ALA A 28 1.53 3.78 -2.23
N VAL A 29 1.50 3.90 -0.93
CA VAL A 29 2.32 3.10 0.00
C VAL A 29 1.44 2.35 0.99
N GLN A 30 1.85 1.12 1.28
CA GLN A 30 1.22 0.25 2.25
C GLN A 30 2.20 -0.03 3.39
N GLU A 31 1.66 -0.54 4.51
CA GLU A 31 2.48 -0.94 5.67
C GLU A 31 3.36 0.18 6.22
N ILE A 32 2.77 1.37 6.36
CA ILE A 32 3.49 2.53 6.87
C ILE A 32 3.08 2.89 8.28
N ASP A 33 4.05 3.40 9.02
CA ASP A 33 3.90 3.83 10.40
C ASP A 33 3.65 5.33 10.49
N PHE A 34 2.86 5.68 11.49
CA PHE A 34 2.67 7.05 11.95
C PHE A 34 2.97 7.08 13.46
N ASN A 35 4.04 7.78 13.86
CA ASN A 35 4.47 7.94 15.26
C ASN A 35 4.73 6.63 16.04
N LEU A 36 5.05 5.52 15.37
CA LEU A 36 5.40 4.28 16.05
C LEU A 36 6.87 4.29 16.51
N PRO A 37 7.18 3.75 17.71
CA PRO A 37 8.56 3.69 18.21
C PRO A 37 9.50 2.90 17.29
N ARG A 38 9.02 1.83 16.66
CA ARG A 38 9.82 1.00 15.75
C ARG A 38 10.35 1.76 14.53
N SER A 39 9.64 2.82 14.13
CA SER A 39 10.03 3.74 13.05
C SER A 39 10.54 5.08 13.57
N SER A 40 11.08 5.12 14.81
CA SER A 40 11.62 6.33 15.46
C SER A 40 10.62 7.47 15.63
N GLY A 41 9.33 7.16 15.72
CA GLY A 41 8.27 8.15 15.92
C GLY A 41 8.02 9.07 14.74
N VAL A 42 8.44 8.70 13.51
CA VAL A 42 8.23 9.54 12.35
C VAL A 42 6.86 9.30 11.71
N ASN A 43 6.38 10.31 11.00
CA ASN A 43 5.26 10.20 10.08
C ASN A 43 5.78 9.80 8.70
N GLN A 44 5.77 8.48 8.41
CA GLN A 44 6.40 7.95 7.19
C GLN A 44 5.78 8.50 5.89
N ILE A 45 4.48 8.81 5.84
CA ILE A 45 3.89 9.39 4.62
C ILE A 45 4.34 10.84 4.41
N ALA A 46 4.53 11.62 5.47
CA ALA A 46 5.07 12.96 5.35
C ALA A 46 6.53 12.94 4.85
N GLU A 47 7.32 11.96 5.30
CA GLU A 47 8.68 11.74 4.81
C GLU A 47 8.70 11.31 3.33
N VAL A 48 7.79 10.44 2.92
CA VAL A 48 7.59 10.07 1.50
C VAL A 48 7.23 11.31 0.68
N ALA A 49 6.28 12.11 1.16
CA ALA A 49 5.85 13.33 0.49
C ALA A 49 7.00 14.34 0.35
N SER A 50 7.77 14.54 1.42
CA SER A 50 8.95 15.39 1.41
C SER A 50 9.99 14.92 0.39
N ALA A 51 10.33 13.63 0.41
CA ALA A 51 11.34 13.04 -0.47
C ALA A 51 10.99 13.12 -1.96
N MET A 52 9.71 13.05 -2.32
CA MET A 52 9.27 13.18 -3.71
C MET A 52 8.94 14.63 -4.11
N GLY A 53 8.90 15.56 -3.18
CA GLY A 53 8.42 16.93 -3.42
C GLY A 53 6.91 16.97 -3.68
N ALA A 54 6.16 16.13 -2.97
CA ALA A 54 4.70 16.07 -3.11
C ALA A 54 4.04 17.31 -2.50
N ARG A 55 2.98 17.77 -3.17
CA ARG A 55 2.13 18.87 -2.71
C ARG A 55 1.14 18.42 -1.66
N ASP A 56 0.53 17.27 -1.91
CA ASP A 56 -0.56 16.72 -1.09
C ASP A 56 -0.23 15.30 -0.65
N TRP A 57 -0.62 14.95 0.57
CA TRP A 57 -0.51 13.59 1.09
C TRP A 57 -1.60 13.30 2.09
N ALA A 58 -1.93 12.02 2.24
CA ALA A 58 -2.79 11.56 3.32
C ALA A 58 -2.34 10.22 3.87
N PHE A 59 -2.59 10.03 5.16
CA PHE A 59 -2.46 8.78 5.90
C PHE A 59 -3.83 8.30 6.36
N ALA A 60 -4.11 7.03 6.18
CA ALA A 60 -5.30 6.38 6.71
C ALA A 60 -4.89 5.24 7.63
N PRO A 61 -5.06 5.39 8.96
CA PRO A 61 -4.73 4.33 9.91
C PRO A 61 -5.70 3.16 9.78
N SER A 62 -5.18 1.94 9.84
CA SER A 62 -5.95 0.70 9.96
C SER A 62 -6.10 0.28 11.42
N VAL A 63 -5.04 0.46 12.21
CA VAL A 63 -4.98 0.14 13.63
C VAL A 63 -4.18 1.17 14.40
N ILE A 64 -4.44 1.27 15.70
CA ILE A 64 -3.60 1.97 16.67
C ILE A 64 -2.66 0.95 17.30
N GLY A 65 -1.36 1.21 17.26
CA GLY A 65 -0.30 0.31 17.74
C GLY A 65 0.42 -0.39 16.58
N THR A 66 1.23 -1.38 16.94
CA THR A 66 2.12 -2.10 16.04
C THR A 66 1.50 -3.47 15.68
N PRO A 67 1.21 -3.78 14.40
CA PRO A 67 0.86 -5.13 13.98
C PRO A 67 1.94 -6.13 14.45
N ASP A 68 1.53 -7.37 14.68
CA ASP A 68 2.35 -8.48 15.20
C ASP A 68 2.85 -8.33 16.65
N GLU A 69 2.63 -7.17 17.28
CA GLU A 69 2.93 -6.93 18.69
C GLU A 69 1.64 -6.63 19.45
N LYS A 70 1.35 -5.34 19.64
CA LYS A 70 0.17 -4.87 20.35
C LYS A 70 -0.54 -3.78 19.58
N TRP A 71 -1.78 -4.06 19.19
CA TRP A 71 -2.62 -3.11 18.48
C TRP A 71 -4.09 -3.20 18.93
N ARG A 72 -4.86 -2.18 18.62
CA ARG A 72 -6.32 -2.15 18.76
C ARG A 72 -6.97 -1.56 17.51
N LYS A 73 -8.24 -1.87 17.33
CA LYS A 73 -9.08 -1.19 16.32
C LYS A 73 -9.22 0.30 16.64
N LEU A 74 -9.49 1.10 15.62
CA LEU A 74 -9.86 2.50 15.78
C LEU A 74 -11.22 2.58 16.51
N ASN A 75 -11.32 3.52 17.43
CA ASN A 75 -12.58 3.91 18.08
C ASN A 75 -13.08 5.26 17.52
N ASP A 76 -14.19 5.78 18.06
CA ASP A 76 -14.80 7.02 17.56
C ASP A 76 -13.96 8.28 17.83
N GLY A 77 -13.05 8.23 18.80
CA GLY A 77 -12.14 9.33 19.12
C GLY A 77 -10.86 9.35 18.29
N ASP A 78 -10.57 8.28 17.53
CA ASP A 78 -9.36 8.20 16.72
C ASP A 78 -9.55 8.87 15.36
N ALA A 79 -8.51 9.59 14.90
CA ALA A 79 -8.50 10.14 13.56
C ALA A 79 -8.53 9.01 12.52
N ARG A 80 -9.45 9.11 11.56
CA ARG A 80 -9.61 8.12 10.49
C ARG A 80 -8.85 8.48 9.22
N LEU A 81 -8.51 9.75 9.07
CA LEU A 81 -7.76 10.30 7.95
C LEU A 81 -6.98 11.53 8.41
N ILE A 82 -5.70 11.59 8.05
CA ILE A 82 -4.82 12.73 8.28
C ILE A 82 -4.31 13.15 6.92
N ALA A 83 -4.53 14.40 6.55
CA ALA A 83 -4.09 14.94 5.27
C ALA A 83 -3.36 16.27 5.46
N ASN A 84 -2.16 16.39 4.90
CA ASN A 84 -1.32 17.60 4.90
C ASN A 84 -1.06 18.23 6.29
N ASP A 85 -1.31 17.48 7.37
CA ASP A 85 -1.16 17.97 8.74
C ASP A 85 -0.06 17.21 9.47
N THR A 86 1.07 17.86 9.63
CA THR A 86 2.23 17.32 10.37
C THR A 86 2.12 17.52 11.88
N ASN A 87 1.17 18.35 12.34
CA ASN A 87 1.01 18.72 13.74
C ASN A 87 -0.05 17.85 14.46
N GLN A 88 -0.80 17.04 13.73
CA GLN A 88 -1.81 16.20 14.35
C GLN A 88 -1.16 15.16 15.25
N ILE A 89 -1.47 15.23 16.53
CA ILE A 89 -1.05 14.25 17.53
C ILE A 89 -1.97 13.04 17.38
N LEU A 90 -1.48 12.03 16.69
CA LEU A 90 -2.12 10.72 16.65
C LEU A 90 -1.32 9.75 17.52
N ALA A 91 -2.02 8.91 18.24
CA ALA A 91 -1.39 7.76 18.87
C ALA A 91 -0.67 6.91 17.80
N GLY A 92 0.46 6.33 18.14
CA GLY A 92 1.22 5.50 17.20
C GLY A 92 0.33 4.52 16.46
N SER A 93 0.34 4.56 15.15
CA SER A 93 -0.61 3.84 14.30
C SER A 93 0.06 3.30 13.03
N TYR A 94 -0.57 2.32 12.42
CA TYR A 94 -0.14 1.65 11.20
C TYR A 94 -1.26 1.70 10.16
N GLY A 95 -0.89 1.85 8.90
CA GLY A 95 -1.88 1.98 7.84
C GLY A 95 -1.31 2.11 6.44
N ILE A 96 -2.01 2.89 5.62
CA ILE A 96 -1.65 3.14 4.22
C ILE A 96 -1.64 4.63 3.93
N GLY A 97 -0.92 5.05 2.88
CA GLY A 97 -0.85 6.45 2.49
C GLY A 97 -0.78 6.67 0.98
N ILE A 98 -1.12 7.88 0.58
CA ILE A 98 -0.91 8.39 -0.77
C ILE A 98 -0.22 9.74 -0.66
N ALA A 99 0.82 9.97 -1.49
CA ALA A 99 1.43 11.27 -1.69
C ALA A 99 1.38 11.64 -3.18
N SER A 100 1.13 12.93 -3.49
CA SER A 100 0.90 13.42 -4.85
C SER A 100 1.50 14.79 -5.08
N LYS A 101 2.24 14.97 -6.19
CA LYS A 101 2.61 16.28 -6.73
C LYS A 101 1.43 16.95 -7.43
N ILE A 102 0.49 16.14 -7.94
CA ILE A 102 -0.73 16.60 -8.59
C ILE A 102 -1.73 16.96 -7.49
N LYS A 103 -2.39 18.10 -7.63
CA LYS A 103 -3.38 18.59 -6.65
C LYS A 103 -4.47 17.56 -6.39
N VAL A 104 -4.67 17.23 -5.12
CA VAL A 104 -5.80 16.42 -4.67
C VAL A 104 -7.00 17.31 -4.42
N LEU A 105 -8.10 17.02 -5.09
CA LEU A 105 -9.37 17.74 -4.95
C LEU A 105 -10.18 17.20 -3.76
N LYS A 106 -10.13 15.88 -3.54
CA LYS A 106 -10.88 15.23 -2.48
C LYS A 106 -10.21 13.92 -2.05
N TRP A 107 -10.15 13.70 -0.75
CA TRP A 107 -9.77 12.45 -0.13
C TRP A 107 -11.00 11.63 0.22
N HIS A 108 -10.91 10.30 0.05
CA HIS A 108 -11.97 9.37 0.40
C HIS A 108 -11.38 8.18 1.14
N ARG A 109 -12.17 7.58 2.05
CA ARG A 109 -11.78 6.42 2.83
C ARG A 109 -12.91 5.41 2.89
N LEU A 110 -12.59 4.12 2.73
CA LEU A 110 -13.51 3.00 2.86
C LEU A 110 -12.94 1.96 3.82
N GLU A 111 -13.69 1.55 4.81
CA GLU A 111 -13.34 0.40 5.64
C GLU A 111 -13.71 -0.90 4.92
N LEU A 112 -12.75 -1.82 4.83
CA LEU A 112 -12.95 -3.11 4.18
C LEU A 112 -13.23 -4.23 5.18
N GLY A 113 -12.94 -3.99 6.47
CA GLY A 113 -13.04 -4.99 7.53
C GLY A 113 -11.83 -5.92 7.56
N ASN A 114 -11.91 -6.98 8.37
CA ASN A 114 -10.89 -8.00 8.55
C ASN A 114 -11.51 -9.37 8.70
N SER A 115 -10.69 -10.42 8.62
CA SER A 115 -11.10 -11.75 9.02
C SER A 115 -11.30 -11.81 10.55
N PRO A 116 -12.33 -12.51 11.04
CA PRO A 116 -12.48 -12.77 12.48
C PRO A 116 -11.43 -13.75 13.02
N ILE A 117 -10.79 -14.49 12.14
CA ILE A 117 -9.72 -15.45 12.46
C ILE A 117 -8.45 -15.08 11.71
N GLY A 118 -7.30 -15.33 12.33
CA GLY A 118 -6.01 -15.28 11.64
C GLY A 118 -5.75 -16.56 10.85
N MET A 119 -4.57 -16.64 10.26
CA MET A 119 -4.08 -17.87 9.63
C MET A 119 -2.57 -18.01 9.81
N PRO A 120 -2.03 -19.22 9.68
CA PRO A 120 -0.58 -19.40 9.67
C PRO A 120 0.03 -18.80 8.40
N LEU A 121 1.03 -17.95 8.58
CA LEU A 121 1.91 -17.48 7.51
C LEU A 121 3.25 -18.19 7.60
N VAL A 122 3.80 -18.46 6.44
CA VAL A 122 5.13 -19.06 6.31
C VAL A 122 6.11 -17.95 6.07
N VAL A 123 6.94 -17.65 7.07
CA VAL A 123 7.96 -16.60 6.98
C VAL A 123 9.35 -17.23 6.95
N PRO A 124 10.26 -16.74 6.10
CA PRO A 124 11.64 -17.14 6.14
C PRO A 124 12.29 -16.59 7.42
N THR A 125 13.03 -17.44 8.14
CA THR A 125 13.83 -17.04 9.29
C THR A 125 15.30 -17.17 8.97
N GLU A 126 16.12 -16.28 9.52
CA GLU A 126 17.58 -16.40 9.40
C GLU A 126 18.07 -17.71 10.01
N SER A 127 19.00 -18.33 9.34
CA SER A 127 19.77 -19.46 9.87
C SER A 127 21.21 -19.03 10.04
N GLU A 128 21.69 -18.95 11.26
CA GLU A 128 23.09 -18.62 11.56
C GLU A 128 24.08 -19.65 11.03
N THR A 129 23.62 -20.84 10.61
CA THR A 129 24.47 -21.98 10.29
C THR A 129 24.24 -22.63 8.92
N SER A 130 23.29 -22.15 8.11
CA SER A 130 23.05 -22.75 6.80
C SER A 130 22.70 -21.70 5.73
N SER A 131 23.17 -21.94 4.49
CA SER A 131 22.84 -21.13 3.29
C SER A 131 21.38 -21.26 2.82
N ARG A 132 20.55 -22.06 3.51
CA ARG A 132 19.13 -22.20 3.21
C ARG A 132 18.31 -21.53 4.31
N PRO A 133 17.39 -20.59 4.00
CA PRO A 133 16.52 -20.00 4.99
C PRO A 133 15.68 -21.10 5.67
N LYS A 134 15.64 -21.09 6.99
CA LYS A 134 14.65 -21.89 7.73
C LYS A 134 13.29 -21.26 7.54
N ILE A 135 12.29 -22.10 7.39
CA ILE A 135 10.89 -21.68 7.23
C ILE A 135 10.20 -21.87 8.58
N ARG A 136 9.56 -20.85 9.07
CA ARG A 136 8.74 -20.89 10.28
C ARG A 136 7.30 -20.53 9.95
N ALA A 137 6.35 -21.33 10.40
CA ALA A 137 4.95 -20.95 10.40
C ALA A 137 4.65 -20.14 11.67
N ILE A 138 4.13 -18.93 11.51
CA ILE A 138 3.62 -18.09 12.59
C ILE A 138 2.13 -17.88 12.36
N TYR A 139 1.34 -17.88 13.45
CA TYR A 139 -0.07 -17.56 13.35
C TYR A 139 -0.23 -16.04 13.48
N VAL A 140 -0.81 -15.43 12.45
CA VAL A 140 -1.00 -13.97 12.37
C VAL A 140 -2.49 -13.66 12.39
N HIS A 141 -2.89 -12.76 13.27
CA HIS A 141 -4.24 -12.21 13.29
C HIS A 141 -4.40 -11.18 12.17
N ASP A 142 -5.52 -11.27 11.44
CA ASP A 142 -5.81 -10.32 10.36
C ASP A 142 -6.25 -8.98 10.95
N GLU A 143 -5.51 -7.94 10.66
CA GLU A 143 -5.86 -6.58 11.07
C GLU A 143 -6.94 -5.97 10.15
N PRO A 144 -7.68 -4.95 10.62
CA PRO A 144 -8.63 -4.22 9.78
C PRO A 144 -7.98 -3.64 8.53
N ARG A 145 -8.60 -3.88 7.39
CA ARG A 145 -8.17 -3.37 6.09
C ARG A 145 -9.05 -2.20 5.66
N LEU A 146 -8.47 -1.33 4.87
CA LEU A 146 -9.14 -0.15 4.34
C LEU A 146 -8.65 0.19 2.94
N ALA A 147 -9.36 1.07 2.26
CA ALA A 147 -8.91 1.74 1.08
C ALA A 147 -8.88 3.26 1.30
N LEU A 148 -7.86 3.89 0.78
CA LEU A 148 -7.69 5.35 0.71
C LEU A 148 -7.78 5.75 -0.76
N ALA A 149 -8.52 6.83 -1.08
CA ALA A 149 -8.54 7.32 -2.43
C ALA A 149 -8.29 8.84 -2.50
N ALA A 150 -7.62 9.25 -3.58
CA ALA A 150 -7.32 10.63 -3.91
C ALA A 150 -7.91 10.96 -5.28
N THR A 151 -8.91 11.83 -5.34
CA THR A 151 -9.41 12.41 -6.59
C THR A 151 -8.50 13.56 -6.98
N LEU A 152 -7.85 13.43 -8.14
CA LEU A 152 -6.84 14.38 -8.62
C LEU A 152 -7.44 15.38 -9.63
N GLU A 153 -6.84 16.57 -9.74
CA GLU A 153 -7.25 17.61 -10.70
C GLU A 153 -7.06 17.21 -12.18
N ASN A 154 -6.25 16.19 -12.46
CA ASN A 154 -5.97 15.72 -13.82
C ASN A 154 -6.95 14.66 -14.35
N GLY A 155 -8.08 14.43 -13.66
CA GLY A 155 -9.14 13.51 -14.10
C GLY A 155 -8.93 12.05 -13.72
N PHE A 156 -8.02 11.76 -12.79
CA PHE A 156 -7.85 10.43 -12.20
C PHE A 156 -8.27 10.38 -10.75
N THR A 157 -8.78 9.24 -10.31
CA THR A 157 -8.87 8.90 -8.89
C THR A 157 -7.96 7.71 -8.61
N ILE A 158 -7.02 7.90 -7.71
CA ILE A 158 -6.06 6.89 -7.28
C ILE A 158 -6.60 6.21 -6.03
N PHE A 159 -6.77 4.91 -6.08
CA PHE A 159 -7.19 4.07 -4.96
C PHE A 159 -5.99 3.29 -4.45
N ASN A 160 -5.70 3.38 -3.18
CA ASN A 160 -4.67 2.61 -2.48
C ASN A 160 -5.31 1.64 -1.50
N THR A 161 -4.82 0.41 -1.45
CA THR A 161 -5.27 -0.60 -0.47
C THR A 161 -4.18 -1.60 -0.15
N HIS A 162 -4.33 -2.25 1.00
CA HIS A 162 -3.63 -3.49 1.35
C HIS A 162 -4.71 -4.48 1.81
N LEU A 163 -5.01 -5.48 0.99
CA LEU A 163 -6.06 -6.45 1.30
C LEU A 163 -5.59 -7.51 2.28
N SER A 164 -6.54 -8.18 2.93
CA SER A 164 -6.27 -9.30 3.81
C SER A 164 -5.48 -10.40 3.09
N PHE A 165 -4.58 -11.05 3.82
CA PHE A 165 -3.90 -12.26 3.35
C PHE A 165 -4.77 -13.53 3.49
N VAL A 166 -5.94 -13.42 4.15
CA VAL A 166 -6.86 -14.55 4.36
C VAL A 166 -7.68 -14.80 3.09
N PRO A 167 -7.58 -16.01 2.48
CA PRO A 167 -8.34 -16.35 1.29
C PRO A 167 -9.85 -16.22 1.50
N GLY A 168 -10.54 -15.69 0.51
CA GLY A 168 -11.98 -15.41 0.57
C GLY A 168 -12.30 -14.05 1.18
N VAL A 169 -11.59 -13.62 2.21
CA VAL A 169 -11.73 -12.26 2.78
C VAL A 169 -11.21 -11.23 1.78
N ASN A 170 -9.99 -11.43 1.25
CA ASN A 170 -9.42 -10.57 0.19
C ASN A 170 -10.31 -10.50 -1.06
N LEU A 171 -10.97 -11.60 -1.44
CA LEU A 171 -11.92 -11.61 -2.57
C LEU A 171 -13.14 -10.70 -2.31
N SER A 172 -13.70 -10.81 -1.11
CA SER A 172 -14.82 -9.97 -0.67
C SER A 172 -14.42 -8.50 -0.59
N GLN A 173 -13.23 -8.22 -0.05
CA GLN A 173 -12.67 -6.88 0.05
C GLN A 173 -12.44 -6.27 -1.34
N LEU A 174 -11.85 -7.02 -2.30
CA LEU A 174 -11.66 -6.56 -3.67
C LEU A 174 -13.00 -6.23 -4.35
N LYS A 175 -14.03 -7.07 -4.15
CA LYS A 175 -15.37 -6.81 -4.70
C LYS A 175 -15.98 -5.52 -4.14
N LYS A 176 -15.86 -5.31 -2.82
CA LYS A 176 -16.34 -4.10 -2.15
C LYS A 176 -15.60 -2.86 -2.64
N LEU A 177 -14.27 -2.96 -2.72
CA LEU A 177 -13.40 -1.88 -3.21
C LEU A 177 -13.72 -1.50 -4.64
N LYS A 178 -13.86 -2.49 -5.54
CA LYS A 178 -14.23 -2.26 -6.94
C LYS A 178 -15.56 -1.50 -7.06
N LYS A 179 -16.59 -1.92 -6.32
CA LYS A 179 -17.89 -1.25 -6.33
C LYS A 179 -17.74 0.21 -5.94
N TRP A 180 -17.07 0.47 -4.83
CA TRP A 180 -16.81 1.82 -4.34
C TRP A 180 -15.98 2.67 -5.32
N ALA A 181 -14.98 2.08 -5.98
CA ALA A 181 -14.16 2.78 -6.97
C ALA A 181 -14.98 3.21 -8.20
N LEU A 182 -15.94 2.40 -8.64
CA LEU A 182 -16.86 2.76 -9.73
C LEU A 182 -17.79 3.89 -9.29
N GLU A 183 -18.36 3.82 -8.09
CA GLU A 183 -19.23 4.87 -7.54
C GLU A 183 -18.52 6.23 -7.47
N ILE A 184 -17.27 6.26 -6.94
CA ILE A 184 -16.45 7.48 -6.90
C ILE A 184 -16.11 7.98 -8.32
N GLY A 185 -15.72 7.07 -9.22
CA GLY A 185 -15.38 7.42 -10.60
C GLY A 185 -16.54 8.02 -11.36
N GLU A 186 -17.77 7.57 -11.11
CA GLU A 186 -19.00 8.14 -11.67
C GLU A 186 -19.33 9.50 -11.04
N GLU A 187 -19.28 9.60 -9.69
CA GLU A 187 -19.56 10.84 -8.95
C GLU A 187 -18.60 11.98 -9.37
N THR A 188 -17.31 11.64 -9.56
CA THR A 188 -16.26 12.63 -9.83
C THR A 188 -15.92 12.77 -11.31
N ASN A 189 -16.51 11.97 -12.18
CA ASN A 189 -16.19 11.87 -13.61
C ASN A 189 -14.68 11.65 -13.85
N THR A 190 -14.06 10.72 -13.12
CA THR A 190 -12.63 10.41 -13.22
C THR A 190 -12.38 8.97 -13.65
N LYS A 191 -11.19 8.71 -14.22
CA LYS A 191 -10.70 7.35 -14.46
C LYS A 191 -10.10 6.77 -13.18
N ALA A 192 -10.49 5.54 -12.83
CA ALA A 192 -9.99 4.85 -11.64
C ALA A 192 -8.67 4.12 -11.91
N LEU A 193 -7.70 4.33 -11.00
CA LEU A 193 -6.49 3.52 -10.88
C LEU A 193 -6.45 2.90 -9.48
N LEU A 194 -6.57 1.58 -9.40
CA LEU A 194 -6.51 0.84 -8.15
C LEU A 194 -5.12 0.24 -7.99
N LEU A 195 -4.42 0.70 -6.96
CA LEU A 195 -3.06 0.35 -6.61
C LEU A 195 -3.02 -0.36 -5.27
N GLY A 196 -2.04 -1.24 -5.09
CA GLY A 196 -1.71 -1.79 -3.78
C GLY A 196 -1.41 -3.27 -3.77
N ASP A 197 -1.08 -3.75 -2.57
CA ASP A 197 -0.95 -5.17 -2.30
C ASP A 197 -2.34 -5.79 -2.12
N LEU A 198 -2.73 -6.60 -3.09
CA LEU A 198 -4.03 -7.26 -3.09
C LEU A 198 -4.00 -8.64 -2.40
N ASN A 199 -2.82 -9.14 -2.02
CA ASN A 199 -2.65 -10.49 -1.47
C ASN A 199 -3.35 -11.59 -2.29
N LEU A 200 -3.50 -11.34 -3.59
CA LEU A 200 -4.15 -12.22 -4.56
C LEU A 200 -3.15 -12.55 -5.68
N PRO A 201 -2.71 -13.81 -5.80
CA PRO A 201 -1.67 -14.13 -6.76
C PRO A 201 -2.18 -14.21 -8.20
N LYS A 202 -1.27 -14.01 -9.14
CA LYS A 202 -1.44 -14.27 -10.57
C LYS A 202 -2.57 -13.44 -11.20
N LYS A 203 -3.49 -14.12 -11.91
CA LYS A 203 -4.58 -13.49 -12.67
C LYS A 203 -5.86 -13.29 -11.84
N LEU A 204 -5.87 -13.65 -10.55
CA LEU A 204 -7.08 -13.57 -9.74
C LEU A 204 -7.66 -12.15 -9.64
N PRO A 205 -6.88 -11.08 -9.38
CA PRO A 205 -7.43 -9.73 -9.33
C PRO A 205 -8.12 -9.32 -10.64
N VAL A 206 -7.51 -9.63 -11.79
CA VAL A 206 -8.07 -9.35 -13.12
C VAL A 206 -9.34 -10.14 -13.36
N ALA A 207 -9.33 -11.44 -13.06
CA ALA A 207 -10.48 -12.32 -13.27
C ALA A 207 -11.70 -11.89 -12.43
N LEU A 208 -11.46 -11.42 -11.21
CA LEU A 208 -12.51 -11.02 -10.27
C LEU A 208 -13.01 -9.59 -10.51
N SER A 209 -12.08 -8.66 -10.72
CA SER A 209 -12.46 -7.26 -10.97
C SER A 209 -12.97 -7.03 -12.38
N LYS A 210 -12.53 -7.81 -13.36
CA LYS A 210 -12.69 -7.57 -14.81
C LYS A 210 -11.97 -6.28 -15.26
N TRP A 211 -11.05 -5.77 -14.46
CA TRP A 211 -10.18 -4.65 -14.79
C TRP A 211 -8.87 -5.14 -15.37
N SER A 212 -8.23 -4.35 -16.19
CA SER A 212 -6.93 -4.67 -16.76
C SER A 212 -5.81 -4.43 -15.73
N SER A 213 -4.89 -5.38 -15.63
CA SER A 213 -3.62 -5.15 -14.92
C SER A 213 -2.67 -4.41 -15.86
N LEU A 214 -2.24 -3.22 -15.46
CA LEU A 214 -1.35 -2.38 -16.26
C LEU A 214 0.11 -2.87 -16.19
N VAL A 215 0.46 -3.59 -15.13
CA VAL A 215 1.79 -4.18 -14.92
C VAL A 215 1.64 -5.66 -14.64
N THR A 216 2.48 -6.47 -15.28
CA THR A 216 2.61 -7.91 -15.01
C THR A 216 4.04 -8.18 -14.61
N GLN A 217 4.30 -8.21 -13.30
CA GLN A 217 5.62 -8.39 -12.71
C GLN A 217 5.49 -9.08 -11.36
N ASN A 218 6.34 -10.07 -11.11
CA ASN A 218 6.46 -10.61 -9.75
C ASN A 218 7.04 -9.54 -8.83
N THR A 219 6.46 -9.39 -7.64
CA THR A 219 6.84 -8.34 -6.68
C THR A 219 7.34 -8.87 -5.36
N TYR A 220 7.02 -10.11 -5.00
CA TYR A 220 7.36 -10.70 -3.70
C TYR A 220 8.10 -12.04 -3.83
N PRO A 221 9.09 -12.32 -2.97
CA PRO A 221 9.83 -11.36 -2.15
C PRO A 221 10.83 -10.56 -3.00
N SER A 222 11.17 -9.33 -2.60
CA SER A 222 12.01 -8.42 -3.38
C SER A 222 13.42 -8.97 -3.71
N TRP A 223 13.95 -9.86 -2.91
CA TRP A 223 15.26 -10.51 -3.12
C TRP A 223 15.24 -11.75 -4.03
N GLY A 224 14.10 -12.04 -4.64
CA GLY A 224 13.94 -13.19 -5.55
C GLY A 224 12.47 -13.39 -5.92
N ALA A 225 11.87 -12.37 -6.50
CA ALA A 225 10.44 -12.27 -6.75
C ALA A 225 9.86 -13.44 -7.55
N LYS A 226 8.89 -14.13 -6.97
CA LYS A 226 8.24 -15.33 -7.53
C LYS A 226 6.73 -15.18 -7.70
N VAL A 227 6.12 -14.23 -6.97
CA VAL A 227 4.68 -14.01 -6.95
C VAL A 227 4.40 -12.53 -7.17
N GLN A 228 3.35 -12.22 -7.91
CA GLN A 228 2.78 -10.88 -7.98
C GLN A 228 1.67 -10.78 -6.96
N PHE A 229 1.80 -9.86 -6.00
CA PHE A 229 0.77 -9.45 -5.05
C PHE A 229 0.36 -7.99 -5.24
N ASP A 230 1.27 -7.18 -5.79
CA ASP A 230 1.07 -5.76 -6.05
C ASP A 230 0.54 -5.55 -7.46
N TYR A 231 -0.47 -4.69 -7.58
CA TYR A 231 -1.16 -4.44 -8.83
C TYR A 231 -1.43 -2.96 -9.05
N ILE A 232 -1.48 -2.58 -10.33
CA ILE A 232 -2.10 -1.35 -10.82
C ILE A 232 -3.21 -1.79 -11.76
N LEU A 233 -4.46 -1.66 -11.34
CA LEU A 233 -5.63 -2.06 -12.12
C LEU A 233 -6.37 -0.82 -12.62
N SER A 234 -6.89 -0.90 -13.85
CA SER A 234 -7.80 0.11 -14.42
C SER A 234 -8.93 -0.54 -15.21
N ASP A 235 -10.08 0.11 -15.19
CA ASP A 235 -11.26 -0.28 -15.99
C ASP A 235 -11.31 0.40 -17.35
N ARG A 236 -10.64 1.53 -17.52
CA ARG A 236 -10.81 2.44 -18.67
C ARG A 236 -9.55 2.77 -19.45
N LEU A 237 -8.34 2.46 -18.94
CA LEU A 237 -7.11 2.72 -19.67
C LEU A 237 -6.86 1.68 -20.73
N ARG A 238 -6.60 2.15 -21.96
CA ARG A 238 -6.18 1.34 -23.09
C ARG A 238 -4.66 1.16 -23.10
N PRO A 239 -4.12 0.13 -23.76
CA PRO A 239 -2.69 -0.12 -23.82
C PRO A 239 -1.84 1.02 -24.45
N ASP A 240 -2.45 1.84 -25.29
CA ASP A 240 -1.81 3.00 -25.92
C ASP A 240 -1.82 4.27 -25.04
N GLU A 241 -2.51 4.27 -23.90
CA GLU A 241 -2.61 5.40 -22.97
C GLU A 241 -1.58 5.36 -21.83
N TYR A 242 -0.78 4.31 -21.72
CA TYR A 242 0.24 4.17 -20.66
C TYR A 242 1.48 3.41 -21.09
N LYS A 243 2.56 3.57 -20.34
CA LYS A 243 3.77 2.74 -20.41
C LYS A 243 4.09 2.18 -19.04
N ILE A 244 4.70 0.98 -19.01
CA ILE A 244 5.27 0.44 -17.78
C ILE A 244 6.54 1.21 -17.46
N SER A 245 6.63 1.76 -16.24
CA SER A 245 7.86 2.39 -15.76
C SER A 245 8.82 1.31 -15.26
N PRO A 246 10.03 1.20 -15.81
CA PRO A 246 11.04 0.31 -15.28
C PRO A 246 11.54 0.88 -13.94
N ILE A 247 11.19 0.21 -12.85
CA ILE A 247 11.57 0.64 -11.51
C ILE A 247 12.56 -0.37 -10.92
N SER A 248 13.69 0.14 -10.45
CA SER A 248 14.71 -0.66 -9.76
C SER A 248 14.27 -1.01 -8.33
N PRO A 249 14.73 -2.15 -7.77
CA PRO A 249 14.52 -2.47 -6.37
C PRO A 249 14.99 -1.33 -5.45
N THR A 250 14.17 -0.95 -4.50
CA THR A 250 14.50 0.15 -3.57
C THR A 250 15.42 -0.27 -2.42
N GLY A 251 15.44 -1.57 -2.10
CA GLY A 251 16.20 -2.12 -0.98
C GLY A 251 15.64 -1.79 0.41
N ILE A 252 14.46 -1.19 0.48
CA ILE A 252 13.80 -0.78 1.73
C ILE A 252 12.47 -1.49 1.98
N SER A 253 12.10 -2.43 1.13
CA SER A 253 10.86 -3.20 1.22
C SER A 253 11.12 -4.64 0.80
N ASP A 254 10.39 -5.57 1.37
CA ASP A 254 10.33 -6.96 0.94
C ASP A 254 9.48 -7.15 -0.33
N HIS A 255 8.79 -6.09 -0.80
CA HIS A 255 8.16 -6.03 -2.11
C HIS A 255 8.97 -5.18 -3.10
N LEU A 256 8.90 -5.54 -4.39
CA LEU A 256 9.40 -4.70 -5.48
C LEU A 256 8.34 -3.64 -5.85
N PRO A 257 8.75 -2.39 -6.06
CA PRO A 257 7.85 -1.36 -6.54
C PRO A 257 7.43 -1.62 -8.00
N ILE A 258 6.21 -1.22 -8.33
CA ILE A 258 5.69 -1.21 -9.70
C ILE A 258 5.17 0.18 -10.05
N GLY A 259 5.21 0.53 -11.32
CA GLY A 259 4.76 1.84 -11.77
C GLY A 259 4.37 1.89 -13.23
N VAL A 260 3.57 2.88 -13.57
CA VAL A 260 3.18 3.21 -14.94
C VAL A 260 3.29 4.72 -15.16
N GLU A 261 3.64 5.11 -16.37
CA GLU A 261 3.54 6.47 -16.88
C GLU A 261 2.27 6.57 -17.72
N ILE A 262 1.38 7.49 -17.36
CA ILE A 262 0.18 7.78 -18.15
C ILE A 262 0.56 8.73 -19.29
N LEU A 263 0.28 8.32 -20.50
CA LEU A 263 0.52 9.12 -21.72
C LEU A 263 -0.62 10.12 -21.87
N ARG A 264 -0.27 11.37 -22.23
CA ARG A 264 -1.24 12.44 -22.49
C ARG A 264 -1.64 12.46 -23.97
#